data_c931d080a3984a27b1c795ad13dcf046
#
_entry.id   c931d080a3984a27b1c795ad13dcf046
#
_cell.length_a   1.000
_cell.length_b   1.000
_cell.length_c   1.000
_cell.angle_alpha   90.00
_cell.angle_beta   90.00
_cell.angle_gamma   90.00
#
_symmetry.space_group_name_H-M   'P 1'
#
loop_
_entity.id
_entity.type
_entity.pdbx_description
1 polymer ?
#
loop_
_entity_poly.entity_id
_entity_poly.type
_entity_poly.pdbx_seq_one_letter_code
_entity_poly.pdbx_strand_id
1 'polypeptide(L)'
;MVVKDGMAKVVQILHVLTASLQQAQIVLSAALQAGFRESGALNLTSSTTEPPTPMVGIRSMGLALESVIGFENEGREICMVPEWQLKHLVEVSNQRFVENTKRIERFRTLLVEMSVSGAGLGREVRKGEDGGEWEHAVVRRERKKAEGLRRAEELRKAKESDGGLQHAEEVPDLNALDQNL
;
A
#
# COMPACT_ATOMS: atom_id res chain seq x y z
N MET A 1 -21.61 5.38 -22.10
CA MET A 1 -21.28 6.83 -21.99
C MET A 1 -22.54 7.55 -21.56
N VAL A 2 -22.49 8.31 -20.48
CA VAL A 2 -23.62 9.12 -20.01
C VAL A 2 -23.31 10.57 -20.38
N VAL A 3 -24.22 11.22 -21.07
CA VAL A 3 -24.12 12.67 -21.36
C VAL A 3 -25.15 13.34 -20.45
N LYS A 4 -24.69 14.22 -19.58
CA LYS A 4 -25.52 15.05 -18.73
C LYS A 4 -24.91 16.45 -18.68
N ASP A 5 -25.73 17.47 -18.81
CA ASP A 5 -25.31 18.88 -18.78
C ASP A 5 -24.15 19.22 -19.75
N GLY A 6 -24.17 18.63 -20.96
CA GLY A 6 -23.12 18.85 -21.96
C GLY A 6 -21.77 18.20 -21.68
N MET A 7 -21.67 17.31 -20.67
CA MET A 7 -20.47 16.56 -20.31
C MET A 7 -20.58 15.09 -20.68
N ALA A 8 -19.53 14.57 -21.33
CA ALA A 8 -19.37 13.13 -21.54
C ALA A 8 -18.56 12.54 -20.39
N LYS A 9 -19.12 11.58 -19.65
CA LYS A 9 -18.48 10.93 -18.51
C LYS A 9 -18.50 9.41 -18.63
N VAL A 10 -17.36 8.78 -18.44
CA VAL A 10 -17.22 7.33 -18.32
C VAL A 10 -16.70 7.03 -16.92
N VAL A 11 -17.54 6.44 -16.07
CA VAL A 11 -17.19 6.04 -14.70
C VAL A 11 -17.63 4.60 -14.49
N GLN A 12 -16.78 3.81 -13.83
CA GLN A 12 -17.07 2.41 -13.53
C GLN A 12 -16.91 2.18 -12.02
N ILE A 13 -18.03 1.92 -11.36
CA ILE A 13 -18.12 1.68 -9.93
C ILE A 13 -19.00 0.46 -9.69
N LEU A 14 -18.51 -0.47 -8.87
CA LEU A 14 -19.26 -1.64 -8.40
C LEU A 14 -19.24 -1.66 -6.87
N HIS A 15 -20.38 -1.81 -6.24
CA HIS A 15 -20.51 -2.03 -4.80
C HIS A 15 -20.88 -3.48 -4.52
N VAL A 16 -20.11 -4.13 -3.63
CA VAL A 16 -20.28 -5.53 -3.26
C VAL A 16 -20.51 -5.60 -1.76
N LEU A 17 -21.71 -6.03 -1.35
CA LEU A 17 -21.97 -6.42 0.05
C LEU A 17 -21.35 -7.77 0.32
N THR A 18 -20.71 -7.91 1.48
CA THR A 18 -20.06 -9.15 1.91
C THR A 18 -20.63 -9.64 3.23
N ALA A 19 -20.68 -10.94 3.42
CA ALA A 19 -21.23 -11.54 4.64
C ALA A 19 -20.29 -11.44 5.85
N SER A 20 -19.01 -11.12 5.64
CA SER A 20 -18.01 -10.99 6.71
C SER A 20 -16.88 -10.06 6.34
N LEU A 21 -16.17 -9.54 7.37
CA LEU A 21 -14.95 -8.75 7.19
C LEU A 21 -13.89 -9.48 6.38
N GLN A 22 -13.78 -10.77 6.56
CA GLN A 22 -12.84 -11.62 5.84
C GLN A 22 -13.14 -11.68 4.34
N GLN A 23 -14.42 -11.86 3.97
CA GLN A 23 -14.83 -11.80 2.58
C GLN A 23 -14.60 -10.42 1.97
N ALA A 24 -14.88 -9.35 2.74
CA ALA A 24 -14.56 -7.98 2.30
C ALA A 24 -13.07 -7.81 2.01
N GLN A 25 -12.21 -8.37 2.85
CA GLN A 25 -10.75 -8.32 2.67
C GLN A 25 -10.30 -9.08 1.40
N ILE A 26 -10.87 -10.25 1.14
CA ILE A 26 -10.59 -11.03 -0.10
C ILE A 26 -11.00 -10.23 -1.33
N VAL A 27 -12.24 -9.72 -1.35
CA VAL A 27 -12.75 -8.92 -2.49
C VAL A 27 -11.90 -7.67 -2.71
N LEU A 28 -11.58 -6.95 -1.65
CA LEU A 28 -10.76 -5.74 -1.73
C LEU A 28 -9.34 -6.06 -2.23
N SER A 29 -8.71 -7.11 -1.70
CA SER A 29 -7.37 -7.54 -2.12
C SER A 29 -7.33 -7.93 -3.59
N ALA A 30 -8.32 -8.71 -4.05
CA ALA A 30 -8.45 -9.07 -5.47
C ALA A 30 -8.64 -7.83 -6.36
N ALA A 31 -9.48 -6.87 -5.93
CA ALA A 31 -9.71 -5.64 -6.67
C ALA A 31 -8.43 -4.78 -6.80
N LEU A 32 -7.71 -4.57 -5.70
CA LEU A 32 -6.47 -3.80 -5.69
C LEU A 32 -5.39 -4.43 -6.58
N GLN A 33 -5.21 -5.76 -6.51
CA GLN A 33 -4.25 -6.48 -7.33
C GLN A 33 -4.64 -6.52 -8.81
N ALA A 34 -5.94 -6.53 -9.12
CA ALA A 34 -6.41 -6.44 -10.50
C ALA A 34 -6.19 -5.07 -11.14
N GLY A 35 -5.89 -4.04 -10.34
CA GLY A 35 -5.59 -2.69 -10.80
C GLY A 35 -6.73 -1.68 -10.53
N PHE A 36 -7.72 -2.03 -9.71
CA PHE A 36 -8.76 -1.11 -9.22
C PHE A 36 -8.27 -0.41 -7.94
N ARG A 37 -7.26 0.43 -8.07
CA ARG A 37 -6.49 0.99 -6.95
C ARG A 37 -7.25 1.94 -6.04
N GLU A 38 -8.35 2.52 -6.51
CA GLU A 38 -9.21 3.43 -5.75
C GLU A 38 -10.35 2.70 -5.03
N SER A 39 -10.28 1.36 -4.99
CA SER A 39 -11.22 0.53 -4.24
C SER A 39 -11.04 0.69 -2.74
N GLY A 40 -12.12 0.57 -2.00
CA GLY A 40 -12.13 0.68 -0.55
C GLY A 40 -13.27 -0.10 0.09
N ALA A 41 -13.17 -0.33 1.38
CA ALA A 41 -14.20 -1.00 2.17
C ALA A 41 -14.85 -0.05 3.17
N LEU A 42 -16.15 -0.20 3.36
CA LEU A 42 -17.02 0.60 4.23
C LEU A 42 -17.73 -0.32 5.24
N ASN A 43 -18.31 0.25 6.29
CA ASN A 43 -19.10 -0.45 7.31
C ASN A 43 -18.34 -1.61 7.95
N LEU A 44 -17.07 -1.41 8.28
CA LEU A 44 -16.19 -2.44 8.86
C LEU A 44 -16.37 -2.61 10.37
N THR A 45 -16.99 -1.64 11.04
CA THR A 45 -17.20 -1.63 12.50
C THR A 45 -18.65 -1.90 12.84
N SER A 46 -18.88 -2.66 13.91
CA SER A 46 -20.22 -2.84 14.50
C SER A 46 -20.71 -1.51 15.07
N SER A 47 -21.98 -1.21 14.92
CA SER A 47 -22.67 -0.28 15.82
C SER A 47 -23.05 -1.02 17.13
N THR A 48 -23.47 -0.27 18.14
CA THR A 48 -23.84 -0.83 19.45
C THR A 48 -24.99 -1.85 19.37
N THR A 49 -25.75 -1.86 18.30
CA THR A 49 -26.98 -2.64 18.13
C THR A 49 -26.96 -3.63 16.96
N GLU A 50 -26.07 -3.47 15.98
CA GLU A 50 -26.05 -4.32 14.78
C GLU A 50 -24.66 -4.82 14.43
N PRO A 51 -24.52 -6.08 13.93
CA PRO A 51 -23.28 -6.60 13.40
C PRO A 51 -22.80 -5.77 12.18
N PRO A 52 -21.50 -5.76 11.86
CA PRO A 52 -20.99 -5.06 10.71
C PRO A 52 -21.54 -5.66 9.42
N THR A 53 -21.95 -4.80 8.50
CA THR A 53 -22.34 -5.18 7.12
C THR A 53 -21.29 -4.65 6.14
N PRO A 54 -20.14 -5.33 5.98
CA PRO A 54 -19.05 -4.82 5.18
C PRO A 54 -19.42 -4.71 3.71
N MET A 55 -19.10 -3.56 3.13
CA MET A 55 -19.32 -3.30 1.71
C MET A 55 -18.00 -2.87 1.07
N VAL A 56 -17.67 -3.44 -0.09
CA VAL A 56 -16.49 -3.08 -0.87
C VAL A 56 -16.92 -2.29 -2.11
N GLY A 57 -16.40 -1.08 -2.23
CA GLY A 57 -16.52 -0.26 -3.43
C GLY A 57 -15.33 -0.49 -4.35
N ILE A 58 -15.57 -1.10 -5.52
CA ILE A 58 -14.56 -1.34 -6.54
C ILE A 58 -14.61 -0.17 -7.53
N ARG A 59 -13.50 0.55 -7.69
CA ARG A 59 -13.43 1.78 -8.47
C ARG A 59 -12.18 1.84 -9.32
N SER A 60 -12.29 2.54 -10.47
CA SER A 60 -11.17 2.83 -11.34
C SER A 60 -11.26 4.26 -11.87
N MET A 61 -10.63 5.20 -11.20
CA MET A 61 -10.53 6.59 -11.66
C MET A 61 -9.58 6.72 -12.85
N GLY A 62 -8.54 5.91 -12.93
CA GLY A 62 -7.58 5.93 -14.04
C GLY A 62 -8.15 5.55 -15.42
N LEU A 63 -9.39 5.02 -15.46
CA LEU A 63 -10.14 4.75 -16.70
C LEU A 63 -11.29 5.75 -16.92
N ALA A 64 -11.49 6.68 -16.01
CA ALA A 64 -12.49 7.73 -16.19
C ALA A 64 -12.09 8.65 -17.34
N LEU A 65 -13.07 9.06 -18.13
CA LEU A 65 -12.97 10.08 -19.15
C LEU A 65 -14.07 11.09 -18.92
N GLU A 66 -13.71 12.35 -18.84
CA GLU A 66 -14.64 13.45 -18.67
C GLU A 66 -14.24 14.57 -19.63
N SER A 67 -15.19 15.09 -20.40
CA SER A 67 -14.95 16.16 -21.36
C SER A 67 -16.20 16.99 -21.52
N VAL A 68 -16.05 18.30 -21.55
CA VAL A 68 -17.14 19.21 -21.91
C VAL A 68 -17.31 19.15 -23.43
N ILE A 69 -18.53 18.84 -23.88
CA ILE A 69 -18.88 18.71 -25.29
C ILE A 69 -19.94 19.70 -25.74
N GLY A 70 -20.58 20.39 -24.80
CA GLY A 70 -21.62 21.37 -25.09
C GLY A 70 -22.21 21.97 -23.82
N PHE A 71 -23.23 22.77 -23.99
CA PHE A 71 -24.00 23.40 -22.91
C PHE A 71 -25.50 23.44 -23.27
N GLU A 72 -26.29 23.62 -22.25
CA GLU A 72 -27.73 23.85 -22.41
C GLU A 72 -28.02 25.34 -22.37
N ASN A 73 -28.82 25.83 -23.31
CA ASN A 73 -29.32 27.19 -23.35
C ASN A 73 -30.83 27.17 -23.62
N GLU A 74 -31.62 27.69 -22.70
CA GLU A 74 -33.09 27.78 -22.80
C GLU A 74 -33.77 26.44 -23.19
N GLY A 75 -33.30 25.32 -22.60
CA GLY A 75 -33.82 23.99 -22.87
C GLY A 75 -33.32 23.36 -24.18
N ARG A 76 -32.37 23.99 -24.87
CA ARG A 76 -31.74 23.45 -26.08
C ARG A 76 -30.30 23.01 -25.80
N GLU A 77 -29.97 21.78 -26.16
CA GLU A 77 -28.61 21.28 -26.11
C GLU A 77 -27.77 21.81 -27.30
N ILE A 78 -26.70 22.52 -26.99
CA ILE A 78 -25.79 23.12 -28.00
C ILE A 78 -24.44 22.39 -27.89
N CYS A 79 -24.07 21.69 -28.96
CA CYS A 79 -22.76 21.05 -29.06
C CYS A 79 -21.71 22.10 -29.44
N MET A 80 -20.61 22.15 -28.64
CA MET A 80 -19.51 23.08 -28.84
C MET A 80 -18.31 22.48 -29.58
N VAL A 81 -18.27 21.15 -29.68
CA VAL A 81 -17.13 20.46 -30.26
C VAL A 81 -17.43 19.92 -31.65
N PRO A 82 -16.43 19.95 -32.56
CA PRO A 82 -16.61 19.43 -33.91
C PRO A 82 -16.77 17.91 -33.92
N GLU A 83 -17.39 17.37 -34.97
CA GLU A 83 -17.69 15.96 -35.13
C GLU A 83 -16.47 15.05 -34.98
N TRP A 84 -15.31 15.46 -35.51
CA TRP A 84 -14.06 14.68 -35.38
C TRP A 84 -13.64 14.51 -33.93
N GLN A 85 -13.84 15.52 -33.07
CA GLN A 85 -13.54 15.46 -31.65
C GLN A 85 -14.49 14.52 -30.92
N LEU A 86 -15.80 14.53 -31.25
CA LEU A 86 -16.74 13.57 -30.70
C LEU A 86 -16.35 12.13 -31.09
N LYS A 87 -15.99 11.90 -32.35
CA LYS A 87 -15.49 10.58 -32.81
C LYS A 87 -14.27 10.15 -32.02
N HIS A 88 -13.31 11.04 -31.82
CA HIS A 88 -12.11 10.77 -31.02
C HIS A 88 -12.44 10.45 -29.56
N LEU A 89 -13.35 11.18 -28.90
CA LEU A 89 -13.79 10.89 -27.55
C LEU A 89 -14.46 9.50 -27.42
N VAL A 90 -15.26 9.12 -28.41
CA VAL A 90 -15.87 7.78 -28.46
C VAL A 90 -14.79 6.69 -28.62
N GLU A 91 -13.81 6.91 -29.49
CA GLU A 91 -12.71 5.99 -29.69
C GLU A 91 -11.87 5.80 -28.41
N VAL A 92 -11.49 6.88 -27.74
CA VAL A 92 -10.78 6.85 -26.45
C VAL A 92 -11.63 6.14 -25.39
N SER A 93 -12.95 6.40 -25.35
CA SER A 93 -13.86 5.71 -24.43
C SER A 93 -13.87 4.20 -24.67
N ASN A 94 -13.93 3.76 -25.94
CA ASN A 94 -13.87 2.34 -26.28
C ASN A 94 -12.55 1.69 -25.86
N GLN A 95 -11.42 2.37 -26.03
CA GLN A 95 -10.12 1.90 -25.54
C GLN A 95 -10.11 1.73 -24.01
N ARG A 96 -10.75 2.64 -23.27
CA ARG A 96 -10.91 2.52 -21.81
C ARG A 96 -11.76 1.31 -21.43
N PHE A 97 -12.84 1.02 -22.16
CA PHE A 97 -13.64 -0.18 -21.94
C PHE A 97 -12.85 -1.47 -22.20
N VAL A 98 -12.04 -1.52 -23.26
CA VAL A 98 -11.16 -2.67 -23.54
C VAL A 98 -10.18 -2.91 -22.39
N GLU A 99 -9.53 -1.85 -21.89
CA GLU A 99 -8.63 -1.98 -20.76
C GLU A 99 -9.35 -2.39 -19.47
N ASN A 100 -10.57 -1.88 -19.25
CA ASN A 100 -11.37 -2.31 -18.12
C ASN A 100 -11.76 -3.79 -18.18
N THR A 101 -12.07 -4.30 -19.35
CA THR A 101 -12.35 -5.74 -19.55
C THR A 101 -11.18 -6.60 -19.09
N LYS A 102 -9.94 -6.22 -19.44
CA LYS A 102 -8.73 -6.92 -18.97
C LYS A 102 -8.59 -6.90 -17.44
N ARG A 103 -8.94 -5.78 -16.79
CA ARG A 103 -8.92 -5.67 -15.32
C ARG A 103 -10.01 -6.52 -14.69
N ILE A 104 -11.19 -6.59 -15.28
CA ILE A 104 -12.30 -7.44 -14.83
C ILE A 104 -11.89 -8.91 -14.90
N GLU A 105 -11.28 -9.36 -15.99
CA GLU A 105 -10.81 -10.75 -16.10
C GLU A 105 -9.75 -11.09 -15.04
N ARG A 106 -8.77 -10.22 -14.81
CA ARG A 106 -7.80 -10.39 -13.72
C ARG A 106 -8.49 -10.43 -12.35
N PHE A 107 -9.44 -9.55 -12.10
CA PHE A 107 -10.20 -9.54 -10.85
C PHE A 107 -10.94 -10.84 -10.61
N ARG A 108 -11.61 -11.38 -11.64
CA ARG A 108 -12.34 -12.65 -11.56
C ARG A 108 -11.40 -13.81 -11.22
N THR A 109 -10.27 -13.91 -11.90
CA THR A 109 -9.26 -14.93 -11.65
C THR A 109 -8.73 -14.85 -10.22
N LEU A 110 -8.29 -13.66 -9.78
CA LEU A 110 -7.76 -13.45 -8.43
C LEU A 110 -8.80 -13.72 -7.35
N LEU A 111 -10.06 -13.33 -7.58
CA LEU A 111 -11.14 -13.58 -6.63
C LEU A 111 -11.38 -15.07 -6.42
N VAL A 112 -11.39 -15.85 -7.50
CA VAL A 112 -11.51 -17.32 -7.44
C VAL A 112 -10.32 -17.93 -6.72
N GLU A 113 -9.09 -17.58 -7.10
CA GLU A 113 -7.87 -18.09 -6.50
C GLU A 113 -7.80 -17.82 -4.99
N MET A 114 -8.09 -16.59 -4.57
CA MET A 114 -8.07 -16.19 -3.16
C MET A 114 -9.20 -16.85 -2.37
N SER A 115 -10.35 -17.09 -2.98
CA SER A 115 -11.50 -17.75 -2.34
C SER A 115 -11.23 -19.25 -2.12
N VAL A 116 -10.58 -19.92 -3.07
CA VAL A 116 -10.27 -21.36 -3.00
C VAL A 116 -9.05 -21.62 -2.11
N SER A 117 -8.00 -20.80 -2.23
CA SER A 117 -6.75 -20.99 -1.49
C SER A 117 -6.89 -20.72 0.00
N GLY A 118 -8.02 -20.18 0.46
CA GLY A 118 -8.14 -19.72 1.84
C GLY A 118 -7.10 -18.64 2.19
N ALA A 119 -6.48 -18.01 1.18
CA ALA A 119 -5.41 -17.03 1.37
C ALA A 119 -5.86 -15.78 2.18
N GLY A 120 -7.17 -15.67 2.42
CA GLY A 120 -7.72 -14.80 3.46
C GLY A 120 -7.97 -15.50 4.80
N LEU A 121 -7.83 -16.84 4.90
CA LEU A 121 -8.11 -17.66 6.08
C LEU A 121 -6.83 -18.10 6.81
N GLY A 122 -5.74 -18.23 6.12
CA GLY A 122 -4.42 -18.50 6.68
C GLY A 122 -3.64 -17.20 6.72
N ARG A 123 -3.57 -16.61 7.87
CA ARG A 123 -2.47 -15.74 8.22
C ARG A 123 -1.22 -16.60 8.03
N GLU A 124 -0.62 -16.62 6.83
CA GLU A 124 0.77 -17.01 6.76
C GLU A 124 1.46 -16.22 7.86
N VAL A 125 2.01 -16.94 8.82
CA VAL A 125 2.79 -16.34 9.90
C VAL A 125 3.81 -15.49 9.17
N ARG A 126 3.64 -14.17 9.22
CA ARG A 126 4.56 -13.24 8.57
C ARG A 126 5.92 -13.54 9.17
N LYS A 127 6.80 -14.13 8.39
CA LYS A 127 8.17 -14.33 8.80
C LYS A 127 8.79 -12.96 9.01
N GLY A 128 9.44 -12.78 10.14
CA GLY A 128 10.23 -11.58 10.40
C GLY A 128 11.30 -11.43 9.31
N GLU A 129 11.85 -10.25 9.20
CA GLU A 129 12.90 -9.89 8.26
C GLU A 129 14.14 -10.83 8.36
N ASP A 130 14.31 -11.46 9.53
CA ASP A 130 15.36 -12.43 9.87
C ASP A 130 14.92 -13.91 9.67
N GLY A 131 13.77 -14.16 9.01
CA GLY A 131 13.23 -15.52 8.79
C GLY A 131 12.56 -16.18 10.01
N GLY A 132 12.54 -15.50 11.17
CA GLY A 132 11.88 -15.92 12.40
C GLY A 132 10.38 -15.59 12.43
N GLU A 133 9.72 -15.94 13.54
CA GLU A 133 8.32 -15.62 13.77
C GLU A 133 8.11 -14.10 13.84
N TRP A 134 7.01 -13.60 13.24
CA TRP A 134 6.72 -12.17 13.25
C TRP A 134 6.47 -11.64 14.65
N GLU A 135 7.25 -10.68 15.09
CA GLU A 135 7.09 -9.97 16.35
C GLU A 135 6.36 -8.64 16.16
N HIS A 136 5.48 -8.32 17.11
CA HIS A 136 4.85 -7.00 17.16
C HIS A 136 5.93 -5.89 17.29
N ALA A 137 5.73 -4.76 16.61
CA ALA A 137 6.75 -3.68 16.50
C ALA A 137 7.29 -3.20 17.86
N VAL A 138 6.47 -3.19 18.91
CA VAL A 138 6.87 -2.80 20.27
C VAL A 138 7.82 -3.84 20.87
N VAL A 139 7.46 -5.12 20.81
CA VAL A 139 8.26 -6.25 21.33
C VAL A 139 9.61 -6.32 20.61
N ARG A 140 9.61 -6.19 19.28
CA ARG A 140 10.84 -6.15 18.47
C ARG A 140 11.76 -4.99 18.86
N ARG A 141 11.19 -3.81 19.15
CA ARG A 141 11.97 -2.64 19.58
C ARG A 141 12.61 -2.86 20.94
N GLU A 142 11.88 -3.43 21.89
CA GLU A 142 12.38 -3.75 23.22
C GLU A 142 13.48 -4.82 23.17
N ARG A 143 13.29 -5.89 22.39
CA ARG A 143 14.31 -6.93 22.18
C ARG A 143 15.59 -6.35 21.58
N LYS A 144 15.50 -5.57 20.50
CA LYS A 144 16.66 -4.91 19.87
C LYS A 144 17.36 -3.94 20.82
N LYS A 145 16.61 -3.23 21.66
CA LYS A 145 17.19 -2.34 22.68
C LYS A 145 17.95 -3.11 23.75
N ALA A 146 17.37 -4.20 24.27
CA ALA A 146 18.02 -5.05 25.27
C ALA A 146 19.29 -5.73 24.70
N GLU A 147 19.23 -6.22 23.47
CA GLU A 147 20.37 -6.81 22.78
C GLU A 147 21.49 -5.79 22.54
N GLY A 148 21.14 -4.56 22.14
CA GLY A 148 22.08 -3.47 21.98
C GLY A 148 22.79 -3.08 23.28
N LEU A 149 22.07 -3.02 24.40
CA LEU A 149 22.65 -2.75 25.73
C LEU A 149 23.62 -3.86 26.17
N ARG A 150 23.24 -5.14 25.98
CA ARG A 150 24.11 -6.28 26.32
C ARG A 150 25.40 -6.25 25.50
N ARG A 151 25.29 -5.99 24.19
CA ARG A 151 26.46 -5.89 23.29
C ARG A 151 27.40 -4.73 23.66
N ALA A 152 26.82 -3.58 24.05
CA ALA A 152 27.58 -2.44 24.52
C ALA A 152 28.32 -2.76 25.84
N GLU A 153 27.71 -3.50 26.76
CA GLU A 153 28.30 -3.92 28.02
C GLU A 153 29.42 -4.96 27.80
N GLU A 154 29.21 -5.91 26.88
CA GLU A 154 30.25 -6.88 26.48
C GLU A 154 31.47 -6.17 25.87
N LEU A 155 31.28 -5.19 25.00
CA LEU A 155 32.36 -4.38 24.42
C LEU A 155 33.08 -3.54 25.47
N ARG A 156 32.39 -3.02 26.49
CA ARG A 156 32.98 -2.28 27.58
C ARG A 156 33.87 -3.19 28.43
N LYS A 157 33.38 -4.37 28.80
CA LYS A 157 34.16 -5.38 29.54
C LYS A 157 35.38 -5.87 28.75
N ALA A 158 35.23 -6.07 27.44
CA ALA A 158 36.36 -6.45 26.59
C ALA A 158 37.45 -5.35 26.55
N LYS A 159 37.06 -4.07 26.46
CA LYS A 159 38.00 -2.94 26.51
C LYS A 159 38.65 -2.77 27.87
N GLU A 160 37.94 -3.00 28.96
CA GLU A 160 38.49 -2.97 30.31
C GLU A 160 39.49 -4.11 30.56
N SER A 161 39.28 -5.30 29.96
CA SER A 161 40.23 -6.42 30.02
C SER A 161 41.46 -6.24 29.12
N ASP A 162 41.31 -5.57 27.99
CA ASP A 162 42.43 -5.28 27.06
C ASP A 162 43.28 -4.06 27.50
N GLY A 163 42.65 -3.06 28.16
CA GLY A 163 43.32 -1.88 28.72
C GLY A 163 44.17 -2.16 29.94
N GLY A 164 44.05 -3.34 30.57
CA GLY A 164 44.88 -3.77 31.71
C GLY A 164 46.27 -4.27 31.34
N LEU A 165 46.58 -4.46 30.07
CA LEU A 165 47.88 -5.02 29.59
C LEU A 165 48.82 -3.99 28.93
N GLN A 166 48.41 -2.72 28.80
CA GLN A 166 49.22 -1.70 28.10
C GLN A 166 49.75 -0.57 29.00
N HIS A 167 49.77 -0.73 30.31
CA HIS A 167 50.37 0.29 31.20
C HIS A 167 51.63 -0.20 31.90
N ALA A 168 52.50 -0.95 31.21
CA ALA A 168 53.84 -1.33 31.69
C ALA A 168 54.83 -1.33 30.52
N GLU A 169 55.00 -0.18 29.84
CA GLU A 169 56.20 0.05 29.03
C GLU A 169 56.45 1.56 28.85
N GLU A 170 57.56 1.98 29.48
CA GLU A 170 58.45 3.07 29.14
C GLU A 170 57.90 4.51 29.05
N VAL A 171 58.21 5.23 30.13
CA VAL A 171 58.39 6.68 30.08
C VAL A 171 59.79 6.94 29.48
N PRO A 172 59.99 7.58 28.35
CA PRO A 172 61.28 8.01 27.88
C PRO A 172 61.82 9.14 28.79
N ASP A 173 63.00 8.98 29.35
CA ASP A 173 63.70 9.96 30.12
C ASP A 173 64.06 11.19 29.24
N LEU A 174 63.38 12.30 29.46
CA LEU A 174 63.54 13.59 28.75
C LEU A 174 64.72 14.44 29.32
N ASN A 175 65.64 13.85 30.12
CA ASN A 175 66.74 14.60 30.72
C ASN A 175 68.09 14.44 29.99
N ALA A 176 68.13 13.92 28.77
CA ALA A 176 69.41 13.71 28.03
C ALA A 176 69.66 14.70 26.87
N LEU A 177 69.07 15.87 26.86
CA LEU A 177 69.29 16.87 25.78
C LEU A 177 69.66 18.27 26.28
N ASP A 178 70.38 18.37 27.38
CA ASP A 178 70.92 19.68 27.75
C ASP A 178 72.42 19.57 28.22
N GLN A 179 73.24 18.97 27.39
CA GLN A 179 74.70 19.12 27.45
C GLN A 179 75.30 18.91 26.05
N ASN A 180 75.23 19.98 25.23
CA ASN A 180 76.33 20.39 24.35
C ASN A 180 75.98 21.68 23.61
N LEU A 181 76.67 22.74 24.05
CA LEU A 181 76.84 24.08 23.51
C LEU A 181 75.90 25.16 24.05
#